data_a7818eb964b81a3586c9d367d84b64b9
#
_entry.id   a7818eb964b81a3586c9d367d84b64b9
#
_cell.length_a   1.000
_cell.length_b   1.000
_cell.length_c   1.000
_cell.angle_alpha   90.00
_cell.angle_beta   90.00
_cell.angle_gamma   90.00
#
_symmetry.space_group_name_H-M   'P 1'
#
loop_
_entity.id
_entity.type
_entity.pdbx_description
1 polymer ?
#
loop_
_entity_poly.entity_id
_entity_poly.type
_entity_poly.pdbx_seq_one_letter_code
_entity_poly.pdbx_strand_id
1 'polypeptide(L)'
;VEKMSKVLNFTRKDFEREQNLGKGLILVDFSANWCGPCKMLEKVLNNLSGRVDYRIARINVDEESELASELKIKSLPSMMILKDGEIIERLTGFMEDDEIEKIVKKVRKRESNTNE
;
A
#
# COMPACT_ATOMS: atom_id res chain seq x y z
N VAL A 1 -2.05 20.73 16.80
CA VAL A 1 -0.92 19.95 16.31
C VAL A 1 -1.16 19.56 14.87
N GLU A 2 -0.20 19.80 14.07
CA GLU A 2 -0.28 19.45 12.65
C GLU A 2 -0.25 17.96 12.45
N LYS A 3 -1.11 17.51 11.57
CA LYS A 3 -1.06 16.14 11.13
C LYS A 3 0.05 16.01 10.08
N MET A 4 1.01 15.19 10.37
CA MET A 4 2.12 14.99 9.46
C MET A 4 1.76 13.96 8.40
N SER A 5 1.90 14.36 7.15
CA SER A 5 1.71 13.46 6.05
C SER A 5 2.96 12.56 5.98
N LYS A 6 2.76 11.25 6.03
CA LYS A 6 3.89 10.34 6.08
C LYS A 6 3.57 8.98 5.48
N VAL A 7 4.37 8.61 4.49
CA VAL A 7 4.38 7.25 3.98
C VAL A 7 5.46 6.49 4.74
N LEU A 8 5.09 5.37 5.33
CA LEU A 8 6.01 4.56 6.13
C LEU A 8 6.92 3.75 5.21
N ASN A 9 8.17 3.59 5.61
CA ASN A 9 9.10 2.72 4.86
C ASN A 9 9.14 1.37 5.55
N PHE A 10 8.67 0.34 4.87
CA PHE A 10 8.59 -1.00 5.42
C PHE A 10 9.73 -1.88 4.94
N THR A 11 10.26 -2.66 5.84
CA THR A 11 11.14 -3.80 5.53
C THR A 11 10.27 -5.06 5.51
N ARG A 12 10.90 -6.21 5.21
CA ARG A 12 10.22 -7.49 5.33
C ARG A 12 9.66 -7.70 6.74
N LYS A 13 10.41 -7.33 7.76
CA LYS A 13 9.96 -7.51 9.15
C LYS A 13 8.71 -6.69 9.43
N ASP A 14 8.66 -5.47 8.91
CA ASP A 14 7.49 -4.62 9.07
C ASP A 14 6.28 -5.22 8.38
N PHE A 15 6.48 -5.75 7.19
CA PHE A 15 5.40 -6.37 6.43
C PHE A 15 4.87 -7.61 7.16
N GLU A 16 5.77 -8.45 7.65
CA GLU A 16 5.39 -9.65 8.40
C GLU A 16 4.66 -9.30 9.69
N ARG A 17 5.11 -8.25 10.36
CA ARG A 17 4.44 -7.77 11.56
C ARG A 17 3.02 -7.30 11.23
N GLU A 18 2.89 -6.62 10.09
CA GLU A 18 1.57 -6.17 9.63
C GLU A 18 0.66 -7.37 9.35
N GLN A 19 1.19 -8.41 8.71
CA GLN A 19 0.41 -9.61 8.42
C GLN A 19 -0.05 -10.31 9.69
N ASN A 20 0.80 -10.34 10.71
CA ASN A 20 0.54 -11.09 11.94
C ASN A 20 -0.22 -10.29 12.98
N LEU A 21 0.03 -9.00 13.07
CA LEU A 21 -0.47 -8.17 14.16
C LEU A 21 -1.19 -6.92 13.71
N GLY A 22 -1.26 -6.68 12.41
CA GLY A 22 -1.83 -5.45 11.88
C GLY A 22 -3.31 -5.32 12.14
N LYS A 23 -3.74 -4.09 12.33
CA LYS A 23 -5.14 -3.74 12.53
C LYS A 23 -5.53 -2.64 11.57
N GLY A 24 -6.74 -2.74 11.04
CA GLY A 24 -7.26 -1.75 10.13
C GLY A 24 -6.67 -1.86 8.74
N LEU A 25 -6.85 -0.82 7.98
CA LEU A 25 -6.48 -0.80 6.57
C LEU A 25 -5.10 -0.20 6.37
N ILE A 26 -4.31 -0.82 5.51
CA ILE A 26 -3.04 -0.25 5.07
C ILE A 26 -2.87 -0.48 3.57
N LEU A 27 -2.38 0.55 2.89
CA LEU A 27 -2.02 0.47 1.48
C LEU A 27 -0.51 0.34 1.39
N VAL A 28 -0.02 -0.72 0.76
CA VAL A 28 1.42 -0.98 0.65
C VAL A 28 1.86 -0.87 -0.80
N ASP A 29 2.81 0.03 -1.06
CA ASP A 29 3.34 0.31 -2.39
C ASP A 29 4.68 -0.40 -2.56
N PHE A 30 4.79 -1.24 -3.59
CA PHE A 30 6.04 -1.90 -3.96
C PHE A 30 6.65 -1.14 -5.12
N SER A 31 7.87 -0.63 -4.93
CA SER A 31 8.49 0.27 -5.89
C SER A 31 10.01 0.11 -5.92
N ALA A 32 10.65 0.81 -6.86
CA ALA A 32 12.10 0.85 -6.99
C ALA A 32 12.51 2.27 -7.34
N ASN A 33 13.73 2.65 -6.97
CA ASN A 33 14.22 4.01 -7.19
C ASN A 33 14.42 4.34 -8.67
N TRP A 34 14.66 3.32 -9.50
CA TRP A 34 14.91 3.51 -10.94
C TRP A 34 13.64 3.54 -11.78
N CYS A 35 12.51 3.33 -11.16
CA CYS A 35 11.23 3.18 -11.88
C CYS A 35 10.52 4.54 -11.96
N GLY A 36 10.35 5.06 -13.19
CA GLY A 36 9.70 6.34 -13.42
C GLY A 36 8.28 6.43 -12.88
N PRO A 37 7.39 5.50 -13.27
CA PRO A 37 6.02 5.50 -12.75
C PRO A 37 5.93 5.36 -11.23
N CYS A 38 6.92 4.67 -10.63
CA CYS A 38 6.98 4.57 -9.17
C CYS A 38 7.21 5.93 -8.53
N LYS A 39 8.05 6.75 -9.14
CA LYS A 39 8.33 8.09 -8.64
C LYS A 39 7.10 8.99 -8.73
N MET A 40 6.33 8.82 -9.79
CA MET A 40 5.07 9.55 -9.94
C MET A 40 4.08 9.14 -8.87
N LEU A 41 3.98 7.84 -8.62
CA LEU A 41 3.09 7.31 -7.60
C LEU A 41 3.51 7.77 -6.21
N GLU A 42 4.81 7.88 -5.97
CA GLU A 42 5.32 8.36 -4.69
C GLU A 42 4.74 9.73 -4.34
N LYS A 43 4.68 10.63 -5.32
CA LYS A 43 4.12 11.96 -5.11
C LYS A 43 2.63 11.89 -4.77
N VAL A 44 1.91 11.04 -5.47
CA VAL A 44 0.49 10.83 -5.22
C VAL A 44 0.27 10.33 -3.79
N LEU A 45 1.05 9.32 -3.39
CA LEU A 45 0.90 8.70 -2.07
C LEU A 45 1.31 9.65 -0.93
N ASN A 46 2.36 10.44 -1.13
CA ASN A 46 2.76 11.41 -0.13
C ASN A 46 1.65 12.42 0.11
N ASN A 47 1.02 12.86 -0.95
CA ASN A 47 -0.09 13.79 -0.88
C ASN A 47 -1.30 13.15 -0.20
N LEU A 48 -1.59 11.93 -0.62
CA LEU A 48 -2.75 11.19 -0.11
C LEU A 48 -2.62 10.88 1.37
N SER A 49 -1.41 10.58 1.84
CA SER A 49 -1.17 10.17 3.23
C SER A 49 -1.57 11.24 4.24
N GLY A 50 -1.61 12.50 3.84
CA GLY A 50 -2.06 13.59 4.70
C GLY A 50 -3.57 13.76 4.75
N ARG A 51 -4.31 13.08 3.89
CA ARG A 51 -5.75 13.30 3.73
C ARG A 51 -6.62 12.09 4.07
N VAL A 52 -6.01 10.93 4.24
CA VAL A 52 -6.78 9.70 4.45
C VAL A 52 -6.62 9.20 5.86
N ASP A 53 -7.53 8.32 6.26
CA ASP A 53 -7.55 7.77 7.62
C ASP A 53 -6.92 6.38 7.71
N TYR A 54 -6.31 5.91 6.62
CA TYR A 54 -5.59 4.64 6.63
C TYR A 54 -4.10 4.89 6.45
N ARG A 55 -3.30 3.92 6.85
CA ARG A 55 -1.85 4.01 6.76
C ARG A 55 -1.41 3.68 5.34
N ILE A 56 -0.29 4.28 4.94
CA ILE A 56 0.33 4.00 3.65
C ILE A 56 1.78 3.66 3.92
N ALA A 57 2.26 2.57 3.34
CA ALA A 57 3.64 2.12 3.48
C ALA A 57 4.21 1.81 2.11
N ARG A 58 5.53 1.76 2.05
CA ARG A 58 6.26 1.56 0.83
C ARG A 58 7.38 0.56 1.07
N ILE A 59 7.56 -0.36 0.13
CA ILE A 59 8.62 -1.36 0.18
C ILE A 59 9.47 -1.21 -1.07
N ASN A 60 10.77 -1.09 -0.89
CA ASN A 60 11.72 -1.04 -2.00
C ASN A 60 12.04 -2.47 -2.41
N VAL A 61 11.67 -2.86 -3.64
CA VAL A 61 11.84 -4.24 -4.08
C VAL A 61 13.30 -4.62 -4.32
N ASP A 62 14.19 -3.64 -4.50
CA ASP A 62 15.61 -3.95 -4.63
C ASP A 62 16.21 -4.32 -3.27
N GLU A 63 15.71 -3.74 -2.21
CA GLU A 63 16.16 -4.06 -0.85
C GLU A 63 15.47 -5.31 -0.31
N GLU A 64 14.24 -5.57 -0.76
CA GLU A 64 13.46 -6.70 -0.29
C GLU A 64 13.07 -7.58 -1.48
N SER A 65 14.06 -8.01 -2.24
CA SER A 65 13.81 -8.75 -3.49
C SER A 65 13.19 -10.12 -3.25
N GLU A 66 13.54 -10.77 -2.16
CA GLU A 66 12.98 -12.08 -1.84
C GLU A 66 11.50 -11.95 -1.48
N LEU A 67 11.16 -10.95 -0.70
CA LEU A 67 9.77 -10.71 -0.33
C LEU A 67 8.94 -10.41 -1.58
N ALA A 68 9.46 -9.55 -2.45
CA ALA A 68 8.78 -9.19 -3.69
C ALA A 68 8.51 -10.44 -4.54
N SER A 69 9.49 -11.32 -4.61
CA SER A 69 9.37 -12.56 -5.36
C SER A 69 8.31 -13.49 -4.73
N GLU A 70 8.35 -13.64 -3.42
CA GLU A 70 7.38 -14.47 -2.69
C GLU A 70 5.97 -13.96 -2.90
N LEU A 71 5.81 -12.65 -2.93
CA LEU A 71 4.49 -12.03 -3.13
C LEU A 71 4.12 -11.92 -4.60
N LYS A 72 4.98 -12.42 -5.48
CA LYS A 72 4.74 -12.45 -6.94
C LYS A 72 4.52 -11.06 -7.52
N ILE A 73 5.34 -10.11 -7.08
CA ILE A 73 5.35 -8.77 -7.65
C ILE A 73 6.09 -8.86 -9.00
N LYS A 74 5.37 -8.66 -10.09
CA LYS A 74 5.93 -8.83 -11.43
C LYS A 74 6.07 -7.54 -12.22
N SER A 75 5.40 -6.50 -11.79
CA SER A 75 5.49 -5.20 -12.44
C SER A 75 5.49 -4.11 -11.39
N LEU A 76 6.06 -2.94 -11.74
CA LEU A 76 6.18 -1.82 -10.81
C LEU A 76 5.57 -0.56 -11.42
N PRO A 77 4.90 0.24 -10.61
CA PRO A 77 4.62 -0.02 -9.20
C PRO A 77 3.48 -1.02 -9.04
N SER A 78 3.45 -1.69 -7.91
CA SER A 78 2.33 -2.55 -7.53
C SER A 78 1.92 -2.16 -6.12
N MET A 79 0.63 -2.23 -5.85
CA MET A 79 0.12 -1.93 -4.52
C MET A 79 -0.71 -3.08 -4.00
N MET A 80 -0.76 -3.18 -2.68
CA MET A 80 -1.64 -4.12 -2.00
C MET A 80 -2.43 -3.38 -0.94
N ILE A 81 -3.67 -3.79 -0.75
CA ILE A 81 -4.45 -3.32 0.37
C ILE A 81 -4.57 -4.48 1.35
N LEU A 82 -4.16 -4.25 2.59
CA LEU A 82 -4.31 -5.23 3.65
C LEU A 82 -5.32 -4.71 4.67
N LYS A 83 -6.13 -5.61 5.19
CA LYS A 83 -7.03 -5.29 6.28
C LYS A 83 -6.84 -6.31 7.38
N ASP A 84 -6.54 -5.83 8.57
CA ASP A 84 -6.26 -6.66 9.74
C ASP A 84 -5.24 -7.75 9.41
N GLY A 85 -4.22 -7.38 8.64
CA GLY A 85 -3.12 -8.25 8.27
C GLY A 85 -3.32 -9.09 7.02
N GLU A 86 -4.52 -9.10 6.46
CA GLU A 86 -4.84 -9.95 5.32
C GLU A 86 -4.82 -9.15 4.02
N ILE A 87 -4.17 -9.70 3.00
CA ILE A 87 -4.14 -9.07 1.67
C ILE A 87 -5.52 -9.23 1.05
N ILE A 88 -6.23 -8.14 0.85
CA ILE A 88 -7.60 -8.18 0.31
C ILE A 88 -7.72 -7.61 -1.10
N GLU A 89 -6.67 -6.95 -1.59
CA GLU A 89 -6.70 -6.39 -2.94
C GLU A 89 -5.29 -6.19 -3.45
N ARG A 90 -5.09 -6.36 -4.76
CA ARG A 90 -3.81 -6.11 -5.42
C ARG A 90 -4.07 -5.19 -6.60
N LEU A 91 -3.23 -4.15 -6.74
CA LEU A 91 -3.36 -3.15 -7.78
C LEU A 91 -2.05 -3.06 -8.53
N THR A 92 -2.10 -2.87 -9.84
CA THR A 92 -0.91 -2.82 -10.67
C THR A 92 -0.87 -1.51 -11.44
N GLY A 93 0.31 -0.89 -11.45
CA GLY A 93 0.53 0.31 -12.24
C GLY A 93 0.27 1.59 -11.50
N PHE A 94 0.59 2.69 -12.16
CA PHE A 94 0.36 4.03 -11.64
C PHE A 94 -1.14 4.31 -11.53
N MET A 95 -1.52 4.98 -10.45
CA MET A 95 -2.90 5.44 -10.24
C MET A 95 -2.90 6.83 -9.65
N GLU A 96 -3.89 7.63 -10.04
CA GLU A 96 -4.12 8.92 -9.44
C GLU A 96 -4.80 8.75 -8.08
N ASP A 97 -4.76 9.80 -7.27
CA ASP A 97 -5.31 9.76 -5.92
C ASP A 97 -6.80 9.42 -5.88
N ASP A 98 -7.60 9.98 -6.78
CA ASP A 98 -9.02 9.71 -6.80
C ASP A 98 -9.33 8.26 -7.19
N GLU A 99 -8.52 7.66 -8.04
CA GLU A 99 -8.67 6.25 -8.39
C GLU A 99 -8.40 5.37 -7.19
N ILE A 100 -7.33 5.68 -6.45
CA ILE A 100 -6.97 4.93 -5.25
C ILE A 100 -8.08 5.04 -4.21
N GLU A 101 -8.58 6.25 -3.99
CA GLU A 101 -9.63 6.46 -3.01
C GLU A 101 -10.92 5.73 -3.38
N LYS A 102 -11.24 5.68 -4.65
CA LYS A 102 -12.40 4.92 -5.13
C LYS A 102 -12.27 3.45 -4.82
N ILE A 103 -11.08 2.90 -5.07
CA ILE A 103 -10.84 1.48 -4.84
C ILE A 103 -10.88 1.16 -3.35
N VAL A 104 -10.27 2.00 -2.52
CA VAL A 104 -10.29 1.82 -1.07
C VAL A 104 -11.72 1.84 -0.55
N LYS A 105 -12.52 2.79 -1.03
CA LYS A 105 -13.91 2.91 -0.63
C LYS A 105 -14.71 1.65 -1.00
N LYS A 106 -14.48 1.16 -2.21
CA LYS A 106 -15.14 -0.04 -2.71
C LYS A 106 -14.75 -1.27 -1.88
N VAL A 107 -13.47 -1.41 -1.58
CA VAL A 107 -12.94 -2.51 -0.80
C VAL A 107 -13.51 -2.48 0.63
N ARG A 108 -13.56 -1.30 1.24
CA ARG A 108 -14.13 -1.14 2.57
C ARG A 108 -15.58 -1.57 2.61
N LYS A 109 -16.34 -1.18 1.61
CA LYS A 109 -17.76 -1.52 1.53
C LYS A 109 -17.93 -3.02 1.37
N ARG A 110 -17.11 -3.66 0.53
CA ARG A 110 -17.15 -5.09 0.31
C ARG A 110 -16.84 -5.85 1.59
N GLU A 111 -15.79 -5.42 2.32
CA GLU A 111 -15.39 -6.08 3.57
C GLU A 111 -16.43 -5.91 4.67
N SER A 112 -17.07 -4.76 4.73
CA SER A 112 -18.18 -4.55 5.67
C SER A 112 -19.31 -5.51 5.42
N ASN A 113 -19.63 -5.76 4.14
CA ASN A 113 -20.75 -6.61 3.77
C ASN A 113 -20.48 -8.09 4.04
N THR A 114 -19.22 -8.50 4.06
CA THR A 114 -18.88 -9.91 4.28
C THR A 114 -18.95 -10.33 5.74
N ASN A 115 -19.13 -9.38 6.64
CA ASN A 115 -19.19 -9.68 8.07
C ASN A 115 -20.59 -10.00 8.57
N GLU A 116 -21.53 -10.12 7.71
CA GLU A 116 -22.92 -10.37 8.13
C GLU A 116 -23.26 -11.83 8.21
#